data_b9f5243052d476c864b222fea57b58ce
#
_entry.id   b9f5243052d476c864b222fea57b58ce
#
_cell.length_a   1.000
_cell.length_b   1.000
_cell.length_c   1.000
_cell.angle_alpha   90.00
_cell.angle_beta   90.00
_cell.angle_gamma   90.00
#
_symmetry.space_group_name_H-M   'P 1'
#
loop_
_entity.id
_entity.type
_entity.pdbx_description
1 polymer ?
#
loop_
_entity_poly.entity_id
_entity_poly.type
_entity_poly.pdbx_seq_one_letter_code
_entity_poly.pdbx_strand_id
1 'polypeptide(L)'
;GAAHRGALRGAGATIAVIGTGIDRIYPAGHAALARQIAAEGLIISEFPLGMRPLAANFPRRNRLIAGLAQGCLVVEANIESGSLITGRLAAEYGREVFALPGSVHSPQARGCHRLIREGATLVETVEDILSALPRYVLPLPVVTAEATPLAVGEGASSEAIAPLDASTDSAEEAALFAVLGFDPLDVDSLCQQLGLTAHALSAMLLRLELVGKVESLPGGRYQRLIPSP
;
A
#
# COMPACT_ATOMS: atom_id res chain seq x y z
N GLY A 1 -0.44 -5.10 6.46
CA GLY A 1 0.90 -5.49 5.99
C GLY A 1 1.51 -4.43 5.08
N ALA A 2 0.87 -4.09 3.96
CA ALA A 2 1.42 -3.13 2.98
C ALA A 2 1.72 -1.75 3.60
N ALA A 3 0.79 -1.17 4.35
CA ALA A 3 0.98 0.13 5.01
C ALA A 3 2.21 0.14 5.94
N HIS A 4 2.43 -0.91 6.74
CA HIS A 4 3.61 -1.01 7.59
C HIS A 4 4.91 -1.11 6.78
N ARG A 5 4.90 -1.91 5.71
CA ARG A 5 6.07 -1.99 4.80
C ARG A 5 6.39 -0.64 4.14
N GLY A 6 5.36 0.09 3.73
CA GLY A 6 5.54 1.44 3.20
C GLY A 6 6.11 2.41 4.23
N ALA A 7 5.57 2.41 5.45
CA ALA A 7 6.02 3.30 6.53
C ALA A 7 7.47 3.02 6.98
N LEU A 8 7.89 1.75 7.03
CA LEU A 8 9.26 1.35 7.36
C LEU A 8 10.31 1.81 6.32
N ARG A 9 9.91 2.16 5.11
CA ARG A 9 10.78 2.77 4.10
C ARG A 9 10.96 4.27 4.30
N GLY A 10 10.09 4.89 5.09
CA GLY A 10 10.12 6.31 5.42
C GLY A 10 10.84 6.58 6.74
N ALA A 11 11.26 7.81 6.96
CA ALA A 11 11.96 8.24 8.17
C ALA A 11 11.12 8.14 9.47
N GLY A 12 9.79 8.07 9.36
CA GLY A 12 8.89 8.11 10.52
C GLY A 12 8.62 6.75 11.17
N ALA A 13 9.13 5.65 10.61
CA ALA A 13 8.87 4.28 11.05
C ALA A 13 7.36 3.93 11.13
N THR A 14 6.96 2.96 11.95
CA THR A 14 5.56 2.56 12.06
C THR A 14 5.21 2.06 13.46
N ILE A 15 3.94 2.23 13.84
CA ILE A 15 3.37 1.68 15.07
C ILE A 15 2.34 0.61 14.71
N ALA A 16 2.55 -0.61 15.16
CA ALA A 16 1.60 -1.71 15.00
C ALA A 16 0.83 -1.92 16.32
N VAL A 17 -0.48 -1.68 16.27
CA VAL A 17 -1.37 -2.04 17.38
C VAL A 17 -1.96 -3.41 17.07
N ILE A 18 -1.73 -4.41 17.92
CA ILE A 18 -2.12 -5.80 17.67
C ILE A 18 -3.32 -6.26 18.53
N GLY A 19 -4.05 -7.27 18.05
CA GLY A 19 -5.24 -7.83 18.73
C GLY A 19 -4.96 -9.13 19.48
N THR A 20 -3.68 -9.40 19.78
CA THR A 20 -3.19 -10.58 20.51
C THR A 20 -2.28 -10.13 21.64
N GLY A 21 -1.87 -11.03 22.53
CA GLY A 21 -0.74 -10.76 23.44
C GLY A 21 0.50 -10.36 22.65
N ILE A 22 1.35 -9.53 23.25
CA ILE A 22 2.54 -9.00 22.58
C ILE A 22 3.55 -10.10 22.21
N ASP A 23 3.48 -11.23 22.88
CA ASP A 23 4.24 -12.45 22.65
C ASP A 23 3.70 -13.30 21.48
N ARG A 24 2.61 -12.89 20.83
CA ARG A 24 1.91 -13.64 19.77
C ARG A 24 1.88 -12.90 18.47
N ILE A 25 2.43 -13.50 17.42
CA ILE A 25 2.37 -12.96 16.07
C ILE A 25 1.16 -13.55 15.33
N TYR A 26 0.29 -12.66 14.80
CA TYR A 26 -0.83 -13.04 13.97
C TYR A 26 -1.04 -12.02 12.83
N PRO A 27 -1.26 -12.46 11.58
CA PRO A 27 -1.15 -13.86 11.09
C PRO A 27 0.31 -14.34 11.07
N ALA A 28 0.51 -15.65 11.15
CA ALA A 28 1.86 -16.25 11.19
C ALA A 28 2.74 -15.87 9.99
N GLY A 29 2.14 -15.71 8.79
CA GLY A 29 2.84 -15.27 7.57
C GLY A 29 3.47 -13.87 7.67
N HIS A 30 3.12 -13.06 8.66
CA HIS A 30 3.70 -11.73 8.91
C HIS A 30 4.82 -11.73 9.96
N ALA A 31 5.38 -12.90 10.31
CA ALA A 31 6.40 -13.00 11.36
C ALA A 31 7.66 -12.16 11.04
N ALA A 32 8.12 -12.16 9.80
CA ALA A 32 9.27 -11.35 9.38
C ALA A 32 8.97 -9.85 9.54
N LEU A 33 7.80 -9.41 9.06
CA LEU A 33 7.36 -8.02 9.19
C LEU A 33 7.20 -7.60 10.65
N ALA A 34 6.66 -8.46 11.50
CA ALA A 34 6.52 -8.17 12.93
C ALA A 34 7.87 -7.97 13.61
N ARG A 35 8.88 -8.79 13.28
CA ARG A 35 10.25 -8.63 13.81
C ARG A 35 10.88 -7.32 13.32
N GLN A 36 10.68 -6.97 12.04
CA GLN A 36 11.17 -5.72 11.51
C GLN A 36 10.51 -4.53 12.21
N ILE A 37 9.18 -4.54 12.42
CA ILE A 37 8.49 -3.49 13.17
C ILE A 37 8.99 -3.38 14.61
N ALA A 38 9.29 -4.51 15.25
CA ALA A 38 9.83 -4.50 16.61
C ALA A 38 11.24 -3.90 16.71
N ALA A 39 12.04 -4.02 15.63
CA ALA A 39 13.40 -3.48 15.56
C ALA A 39 13.44 -2.00 15.16
N GLU A 40 12.58 -1.57 14.22
CA GLU A 40 12.66 -0.26 13.57
C GLU A 40 11.45 0.65 13.90
N GLY A 41 10.47 0.14 14.63
CA GLY A 41 9.22 0.84 14.97
C GLY A 41 8.72 0.49 16.35
N LEU A 42 7.42 0.36 16.52
CA LEU A 42 6.79 0.04 17.82
C LEU A 42 5.64 -0.96 17.65
N ILE A 43 5.54 -1.92 18.56
CA ILE A 43 4.37 -2.81 18.67
C ILE A 43 3.67 -2.52 20.01
N ILE A 44 2.36 -2.31 19.96
CA ILE A 44 1.50 -2.03 21.12
C ILE A 44 0.42 -3.11 21.23
N SER A 45 0.18 -3.58 22.45
CA SER A 45 -0.94 -4.46 22.78
C SER A 45 -1.56 -4.09 24.13
N GLU A 46 -2.90 -4.13 24.20
CA GLU A 46 -3.64 -4.05 25.48
C GLU A 46 -3.98 -5.45 26.03
N PHE A 47 -3.62 -6.51 25.32
CA PHE A 47 -3.99 -7.87 25.70
C PHE A 47 -2.88 -8.52 26.53
N PRO A 48 -3.23 -9.33 27.54
CA PRO A 48 -2.25 -10.02 28.35
C PRO A 48 -1.39 -10.99 27.53
N LEU A 49 -0.21 -11.32 28.05
CA LEU A 49 0.66 -12.34 27.47
C LEU A 49 -0.11 -13.65 27.26
N GLY A 50 0.20 -14.34 26.18
CA GLY A 50 -0.45 -15.59 25.79
C GLY A 50 -1.83 -15.43 25.14
N MET A 51 -2.41 -14.22 25.06
CA MET A 51 -3.72 -14.00 24.45
C MET A 51 -3.71 -14.40 22.98
N ARG A 52 -4.57 -15.35 22.62
CA ARG A 52 -4.74 -15.85 21.25
C ARG A 52 -5.50 -14.84 20.38
N PRO A 53 -5.40 -14.94 19.03
CA PRO A 53 -6.19 -14.12 18.12
C PRO A 53 -7.67 -14.50 18.22
N LEU A 54 -8.45 -13.67 18.89
CA LEU A 54 -9.90 -13.77 18.99
C LEU A 54 -10.54 -12.70 18.11
N ALA A 55 -11.59 -13.06 17.36
CA ALA A 55 -12.28 -12.13 16.45
C ALA A 55 -12.74 -10.85 17.16
N ALA A 56 -13.21 -10.95 18.40
CA ALA A 56 -13.67 -9.81 19.19
C ALA A 56 -12.55 -8.83 19.59
N ASN A 57 -11.29 -9.27 19.60
CA ASN A 57 -10.16 -8.40 19.98
C ASN A 57 -9.84 -7.37 18.88
N PHE A 58 -10.07 -7.70 17.62
CA PHE A 58 -9.73 -6.80 16.51
C PHE A 58 -10.55 -5.50 16.50
N PRO A 59 -11.89 -5.53 16.64
CA PRO A 59 -12.67 -4.30 16.79
C PRO A 59 -12.29 -3.52 18.05
N ARG A 60 -12.06 -4.18 19.17
CA ARG A 60 -11.66 -3.55 20.44
C ARG A 60 -10.33 -2.78 20.30
N ARG A 61 -9.35 -3.39 19.63
CA ARG A 61 -8.06 -2.78 19.35
C ARG A 61 -8.18 -1.55 18.44
N ASN A 62 -9.14 -1.53 17.50
CA ASN A 62 -9.26 -0.45 16.50
C ASN A 62 -9.45 0.94 17.12
N ARG A 63 -10.01 1.05 18.33
CA ARG A 63 -10.10 2.31 19.06
C ARG A 63 -8.74 2.93 19.36
N LEU A 64 -7.71 2.11 19.62
CA LEU A 64 -6.35 2.61 19.84
C LEU A 64 -5.73 3.11 18.52
N ILE A 65 -5.96 2.40 17.42
CA ILE A 65 -5.50 2.85 16.10
C ILE A 65 -6.08 4.22 15.79
N ALA A 66 -7.40 4.38 15.95
CA ALA A 66 -8.10 5.63 15.70
C ALA A 66 -7.65 6.75 16.66
N GLY A 67 -7.49 6.44 17.96
CA GLY A 67 -7.13 7.42 18.99
C GLY A 67 -5.69 7.93 18.87
N LEU A 68 -4.74 7.08 18.48
CA LEU A 68 -3.33 7.43 18.36
C LEU A 68 -3.00 8.18 17.05
N ALA A 69 -3.88 8.10 16.04
CA ALA A 69 -3.66 8.73 14.75
C ALA A 69 -4.24 10.13 14.68
N GLN A 70 -3.68 10.99 13.84
CA GLN A 70 -4.25 12.31 13.51
C GLN A 70 -5.38 12.20 12.50
N GLY A 71 -5.34 11.17 11.65
CA GLY A 71 -6.35 10.85 10.66
C GLY A 71 -6.36 9.37 10.32
N CYS A 72 -7.44 8.91 9.71
CA CYS A 72 -7.65 7.52 9.31
C CYS A 72 -7.90 7.46 7.81
N LEU A 73 -6.98 6.85 7.05
CA LEU A 73 -7.16 6.57 5.63
C LEU A 73 -7.74 5.17 5.43
N VAL A 74 -8.87 5.08 4.75
CA VAL A 74 -9.47 3.83 4.30
C VAL A 74 -9.24 3.69 2.80
N VAL A 75 -8.34 2.76 2.44
CA VAL A 75 -7.95 2.50 1.03
C VAL A 75 -9.00 1.66 0.33
N GLU A 76 -9.43 0.58 0.98
CA GLU A 76 -10.48 -0.32 0.49
C GLU A 76 -11.34 -0.82 1.64
N ALA A 77 -12.64 -0.88 1.41
CA ALA A 77 -13.60 -1.49 2.34
C ALA A 77 -14.86 -1.92 1.61
N ASN A 78 -15.32 -3.13 1.83
CA ASN A 78 -16.70 -3.48 1.55
C ASN A 78 -17.62 -2.93 2.67
N ILE A 79 -18.95 -3.01 2.49
CA ILE A 79 -19.93 -2.45 3.45
C ILE A 79 -19.84 -3.09 4.83
N GLU A 80 -19.37 -4.33 4.93
CA GLU A 80 -19.26 -5.09 6.19
C GLU A 80 -17.82 -5.11 6.74
N SER A 81 -16.90 -4.37 6.10
CA SER A 81 -15.49 -4.36 6.49
C SER A 81 -15.27 -3.78 7.88
N GLY A 82 -14.41 -4.44 8.67
CA GLY A 82 -13.92 -3.91 9.95
C GLY A 82 -13.17 -2.58 9.83
N SER A 83 -12.69 -2.22 8.63
CA SER A 83 -12.06 -0.91 8.36
C SER A 83 -13.04 0.24 8.55
N LEU A 84 -14.34 0.04 8.25
CA LEU A 84 -15.38 1.06 8.49
C LEU A 84 -15.57 1.34 9.98
N ILE A 85 -15.37 0.33 10.84
CA ILE A 85 -15.42 0.53 12.30
C ILE A 85 -14.31 1.49 12.72
N THR A 86 -13.09 1.30 12.19
CA THR A 86 -11.95 2.18 12.50
C THR A 86 -12.18 3.61 12.00
N GLY A 87 -12.71 3.77 10.77
CA GLY A 87 -13.06 5.08 10.22
C GLY A 87 -14.09 5.83 11.07
N ARG A 88 -15.16 5.15 11.50
CA ARG A 88 -16.18 5.74 12.37
C ARG A 88 -15.63 6.12 13.74
N LEU A 89 -14.84 5.24 14.38
CA LEU A 89 -14.18 5.56 15.64
C LEU A 89 -13.26 6.78 15.50
N ALA A 90 -12.55 6.92 14.37
CA ALA A 90 -11.73 8.08 14.10
C ALA A 90 -12.59 9.37 14.05
N ALA A 91 -13.71 9.34 13.33
CA ALA A 91 -14.66 10.47 13.30
C ALA A 91 -15.23 10.79 14.68
N GLU A 92 -15.62 9.79 15.47
CA GLU A 92 -16.10 9.96 16.85
C GLU A 92 -15.06 10.61 17.77
N TYR A 93 -13.77 10.37 17.52
CA TYR A 93 -12.67 11.01 18.25
C TYR A 93 -12.25 12.37 17.67
N GLY A 94 -13.01 12.92 16.71
CA GLY A 94 -12.68 14.19 16.06
C GLY A 94 -11.42 14.13 15.21
N ARG A 95 -11.10 12.96 14.66
CA ARG A 95 -9.98 12.77 13.74
C ARG A 95 -10.46 12.88 12.31
N GLU A 96 -9.59 13.34 11.43
CA GLU A 96 -9.88 13.36 9.99
C GLU A 96 -10.04 11.94 9.45
N VAL A 97 -11.06 11.74 8.61
CA VAL A 97 -11.29 10.46 7.93
C VAL A 97 -11.15 10.68 6.44
N PHE A 98 -10.28 9.89 5.84
CA PHE A 98 -9.98 9.91 4.41
C PHE A 98 -10.41 8.60 3.78
N ALA A 99 -10.92 8.66 2.56
CA ALA A 99 -11.27 7.47 1.81
C ALA A 99 -10.83 7.60 0.35
N LEU A 100 -10.14 6.57 -0.16
CA LEU A 100 -9.85 6.47 -1.59
C LEU A 100 -11.14 6.13 -2.34
N PRO A 101 -11.48 6.85 -3.41
CA PRO A 101 -12.53 6.45 -4.33
C PRO A 101 -12.10 5.20 -5.11
N GLY A 102 -13.05 4.47 -5.61
CA GLY A 102 -12.77 3.33 -6.50
C GLY A 102 -13.94 3.13 -7.46
N SER A 103 -13.85 2.12 -8.31
CA SER A 103 -14.93 1.81 -9.25
C SER A 103 -16.26 1.59 -8.51
N VAL A 104 -17.35 2.20 -9.00
CA VAL A 104 -18.70 2.02 -8.46
C VAL A 104 -19.19 0.57 -8.56
N HIS A 105 -18.58 -0.20 -9.46
CA HIS A 105 -18.89 -1.63 -9.65
C HIS A 105 -18.09 -2.53 -8.71
N SER A 106 -17.01 -2.01 -8.08
CA SER A 106 -16.19 -2.78 -7.14
C SER A 106 -16.86 -2.91 -5.77
N PRO A 107 -17.13 -4.13 -5.28
CA PRO A 107 -17.63 -4.32 -3.92
C PRO A 107 -16.70 -3.75 -2.84
N GLN A 108 -15.38 -3.75 -3.09
CA GLN A 108 -14.34 -3.25 -2.18
C GLN A 108 -14.33 -1.72 -2.07
N ALA A 109 -14.85 -1.00 -3.05
CA ALA A 109 -14.95 0.45 -3.02
C ALA A 109 -16.22 0.95 -2.32
N ARG A 110 -17.26 0.10 -2.16
CA ARG A 110 -18.57 0.52 -1.62
C ARG A 110 -18.49 1.08 -0.20
N GLY A 111 -17.60 0.55 0.63
CA GLY A 111 -17.37 1.07 1.98
C GLY A 111 -16.70 2.45 1.97
N CYS A 112 -15.72 2.68 1.08
CA CYS A 112 -15.11 3.98 0.89
C CYS A 112 -16.13 5.01 0.41
N HIS A 113 -16.96 4.67 -0.58
CA HIS A 113 -18.05 5.53 -1.07
C HIS A 113 -19.08 5.85 0.03
N ARG A 114 -19.34 4.90 0.94
CA ARG A 114 -20.19 5.14 2.09
C ARG A 114 -19.56 6.14 3.05
N LEU A 115 -18.29 5.98 3.40
CA LEU A 115 -17.58 6.93 4.26
C LEU A 115 -17.56 8.33 3.66
N ILE A 116 -17.32 8.47 2.36
CA ILE A 116 -17.35 9.76 1.65
C ILE A 116 -18.73 10.41 1.80
N ARG A 117 -19.81 9.66 1.63
CA ARG A 117 -21.17 10.17 1.83
C ARG A 117 -21.50 10.49 3.29
N GLU A 118 -20.83 9.85 4.24
CA GLU A 118 -20.93 10.12 5.68
C GLU A 118 -20.04 11.30 6.11
N GLY A 119 -19.27 11.93 5.19
CA GLY A 119 -18.46 13.12 5.42
C GLY A 119 -16.96 12.88 5.44
N ALA A 120 -16.46 11.68 5.12
CA ALA A 120 -15.03 11.47 4.95
C ALA A 120 -14.52 12.22 3.71
N THR A 121 -13.32 12.79 3.83
CA THR A 121 -12.66 13.48 2.72
C THR A 121 -12.22 12.47 1.66
N LEU A 122 -12.70 12.67 0.42
CA LEU A 122 -12.20 11.94 -0.73
C LEU A 122 -10.75 12.37 -0.99
N VAL A 123 -9.86 11.40 -1.17
CA VAL A 123 -8.45 11.66 -1.45
C VAL A 123 -7.97 10.80 -2.60
N GLU A 124 -7.16 11.38 -3.46
CA GLU A 124 -6.54 10.72 -4.61
C GLU A 124 -5.01 10.73 -4.49
N THR A 125 -4.48 11.72 -3.76
CA THR A 125 -3.04 11.94 -3.58
C THR A 125 -2.66 12.06 -2.11
N VAL A 126 -1.37 11.98 -1.82
CA VAL A 126 -0.82 12.20 -0.48
C VAL A 126 -0.99 13.65 -0.05
N GLU A 127 -0.90 14.59 -1.01
CA GLU A 127 -1.06 16.02 -0.81
C GLU A 127 -2.45 16.38 -0.26
N ASP A 128 -3.49 15.68 -0.71
CA ASP A 128 -4.86 15.85 -0.20
C ASP A 128 -4.92 15.55 1.30
N ILE A 129 -4.27 14.48 1.74
CA ILE A 129 -4.18 14.11 3.16
C ILE A 129 -3.38 15.15 3.95
N LEU A 130 -2.19 15.50 3.45
CA LEU A 130 -1.29 16.41 4.14
C LEU A 130 -1.87 17.82 4.28
N SER A 131 -2.68 18.27 3.32
CA SER A 131 -3.33 19.58 3.37
C SER A 131 -4.44 19.65 4.40
N ALA A 132 -5.13 18.54 4.67
CA ALA A 132 -6.23 18.45 5.62
C ALA A 132 -5.77 18.15 7.07
N LEU A 133 -4.57 17.56 7.24
CA LEU A 133 -4.04 17.28 8.57
C LEU A 133 -3.45 18.54 9.21
N PRO A 134 -3.68 18.76 10.52
CA PRO A 134 -3.04 19.85 11.24
C PRO A 134 -1.51 19.70 11.15
N ARG A 135 -0.84 20.76 10.71
CA ARG A 135 0.64 20.80 10.67
C ARG A 135 1.18 20.87 12.09
N TYR A 136 1.40 19.72 12.70
CA TYR A 136 2.27 19.67 13.86
C TYR A 136 3.70 19.84 13.38
N VAL A 137 4.23 21.03 13.49
CA VAL A 137 5.67 21.25 13.44
C VAL A 137 6.21 20.68 14.75
N LEU A 138 6.49 19.37 14.76
CA LEU A 138 7.38 18.82 15.78
C LEU A 138 8.73 19.51 15.55
N PRO A 139 9.32 20.18 16.54
CA PRO A 139 10.72 20.56 16.45
C PRO A 139 11.50 19.24 16.38
N LEU A 140 11.85 18.82 15.18
CA LEU A 140 12.80 17.73 15.01
C LEU A 140 14.08 18.19 15.70
N PRO A 141 14.63 17.43 16.67
CA PRO A 141 15.98 17.69 17.11
C PRO A 141 16.85 17.57 15.84
N VAL A 142 17.47 18.69 15.47
CA VAL A 142 18.49 18.68 14.43
C VAL A 142 19.63 17.84 15.00
N VAL A 143 19.62 16.54 14.73
CA VAL A 143 20.80 15.70 14.94
C VAL A 143 21.75 16.09 13.81
N THR A 144 22.61 17.03 14.11
CA THR A 144 23.81 17.27 13.30
C THR A 144 24.67 16.02 13.42
N ALA A 145 24.44 15.08 12.50
CA ALA A 145 25.39 14.00 12.29
C ALA A 145 26.64 14.63 11.67
N GLU A 146 27.66 14.88 12.48
CA GLU A 146 29.01 15.06 11.99
C GLU A 146 29.42 13.75 11.32
N ALA A 147 29.25 13.71 9.99
CA ALA A 147 29.69 12.59 9.18
C ALA A 147 31.22 12.62 9.11
N THR A 148 31.89 11.81 9.90
CA THR A 148 33.29 11.45 9.70
C THR A 148 33.34 10.59 8.43
N PRO A 149 34.09 10.96 7.39
CA PRO A 149 34.20 10.16 6.19
C PRO A 149 35.05 8.93 6.46
N LEU A 150 34.43 7.76 6.49
CA LEU A 150 35.14 6.48 6.39
C LEU A 150 35.50 6.25 4.92
N ALA A 151 36.78 6.24 4.63
CA ALA A 151 37.34 5.86 3.35
C ALA A 151 36.99 4.39 3.03
N VAL A 152 36.28 4.17 1.94
CA VAL A 152 36.02 2.83 1.39
C VAL A 152 36.97 2.61 0.22
N GLY A 153 37.79 1.58 0.35
CA GLY A 153 38.73 1.15 -0.66
C GLY A 153 38.06 0.61 -1.93
N GLU A 154 38.73 0.89 -3.04
CA GLU A 154 38.39 0.40 -4.38
C GLU A 154 38.61 -1.12 -4.50
N GLY A 155 37.76 -1.74 -5.28
CA GLY A 155 38.09 -2.98 -5.94
C GLY A 155 36.99 -4.04 -5.99
N ALA A 156 36.25 -4.08 -7.09
CA ALA A 156 35.89 -5.32 -7.81
C ALA A 156 35.11 -4.98 -9.08
N SER A 157 35.70 -5.30 -10.20
CA SER A 157 35.16 -5.26 -11.57
C SER A 157 33.95 -6.17 -11.74
N SER A 158 32.87 -5.61 -12.27
CA SER A 158 31.70 -6.36 -12.76
C SER A 158 31.74 -6.38 -14.30
N GLU A 159 31.80 -7.57 -14.86
CA GLU A 159 31.71 -7.81 -16.29
C GLU A 159 30.33 -7.40 -16.82
N ALA A 160 30.35 -6.63 -17.89
CA ALA A 160 29.18 -6.17 -18.61
C ALA A 160 28.60 -7.30 -19.47
N ILE A 161 27.32 -7.62 -19.26
CA ILE A 161 26.51 -8.35 -20.23
C ILE A 161 25.85 -7.34 -21.14
N ALA A 162 26.11 -7.44 -22.45
CA ALA A 162 25.61 -6.54 -23.48
C ALA A 162 24.09 -6.53 -23.59
N PRO A 163 23.45 -5.40 -23.91
CA PRO A 163 22.01 -5.33 -24.11
C PRO A 163 21.61 -5.81 -25.50
N LEU A 164 20.58 -6.65 -25.55
CA LEU A 164 19.83 -6.97 -26.75
C LEU A 164 18.91 -5.78 -27.12
N ASP A 165 18.87 -5.47 -28.39
CA ASP A 165 18.21 -4.34 -29.02
C ASP A 165 16.77 -4.07 -28.52
N ALA A 166 16.57 -2.87 -27.99
CA ALA A 166 15.29 -2.39 -27.47
C ALA A 166 14.95 -1.01 -28.08
N SER A 167 14.54 -0.97 -29.33
CA SER A 167 14.16 0.32 -29.94
C SER A 167 12.80 0.38 -30.64
N THR A 168 12.06 -0.75 -30.78
CA THR A 168 10.70 -0.74 -31.35
C THR A 168 9.61 -1.08 -30.30
N ASP A 169 9.95 -1.80 -29.25
CA ASP A 169 9.03 -2.26 -28.20
C ASP A 169 8.61 -1.16 -27.19
N SER A 170 9.36 -0.08 -27.11
CA SER A 170 9.17 0.94 -26.07
C SER A 170 7.92 1.82 -26.29
N ALA A 171 7.53 2.08 -27.53
CA ALA A 171 6.36 2.90 -27.83
C ALA A 171 5.05 2.14 -27.62
N GLU A 172 5.01 0.86 -27.99
CA GLU A 172 3.84 0.00 -27.80
C GLU A 172 3.63 -0.34 -26.32
N GLU A 173 4.72 -0.57 -25.56
CA GLU A 173 4.64 -0.72 -24.11
C GLU A 173 4.13 0.54 -23.42
N ALA A 174 4.59 1.72 -23.85
CA ALA A 174 4.12 2.99 -23.29
C ALA A 174 2.63 3.21 -23.58
N ALA A 175 2.16 2.88 -24.78
CA ALA A 175 0.76 2.93 -25.15
C ALA A 175 -0.09 1.93 -24.32
N LEU A 176 0.42 0.71 -24.10
CA LEU A 176 -0.24 -0.28 -23.25
C LEU A 176 -0.37 0.23 -21.82
N PHE A 177 0.68 0.79 -21.22
CA PHE A 177 0.64 1.33 -19.88
C PHE A 177 -0.20 2.60 -19.71
N ALA A 178 -0.42 3.33 -20.78
CA ALA A 178 -1.35 4.47 -20.78
C ALA A 178 -2.82 4.03 -20.71
N VAL A 179 -3.13 2.85 -21.27
CA VAL A 179 -4.46 2.25 -21.27
C VAL A 179 -4.65 1.32 -20.08
N LEU A 180 -3.64 0.51 -19.76
CA LEU A 180 -3.62 -0.40 -18.61
C LEU A 180 -3.36 0.39 -17.34
N GLY A 181 -4.44 0.90 -16.76
CA GLY A 181 -4.40 1.54 -15.44
C GLY A 181 -4.20 0.52 -14.32
N PHE A 182 -4.51 0.95 -13.11
CA PHE A 182 -4.48 0.07 -11.93
C PHE A 182 -5.76 -0.75 -11.75
N ASP A 183 -6.79 -0.51 -12.57
CA ASP A 183 -8.00 -1.34 -12.61
C ASP A 183 -7.80 -2.53 -13.56
N PRO A 184 -8.29 -3.74 -13.20
CA PRO A 184 -8.17 -4.91 -14.05
C PRO A 184 -8.97 -4.76 -15.35
N LEU A 185 -8.29 -4.87 -16.49
CA LEU A 185 -8.90 -4.86 -17.84
C LEU A 185 -8.78 -6.23 -18.51
N ASP A 186 -9.80 -6.59 -19.29
CA ASP A 186 -9.78 -7.79 -20.11
C ASP A 186 -9.03 -7.57 -21.43
N VAL A 187 -8.56 -8.66 -22.03
CA VAL A 187 -7.78 -8.64 -23.29
C VAL A 187 -8.57 -8.01 -24.43
N ASP A 188 -9.88 -8.25 -24.50
CA ASP A 188 -10.70 -7.74 -25.60
C ASP A 188 -10.83 -6.22 -25.55
N SER A 189 -11.03 -5.67 -24.35
CA SER A 189 -11.05 -4.21 -24.12
C SER A 189 -9.70 -3.57 -24.47
N LEU A 190 -8.60 -4.20 -24.10
CA LEU A 190 -7.25 -3.73 -24.42
C LEU A 190 -7.00 -3.77 -25.95
N CYS A 191 -7.42 -4.83 -26.65
CA CYS A 191 -7.32 -4.93 -28.10
C CYS A 191 -8.08 -3.80 -28.81
N GLN A 192 -9.30 -3.50 -28.35
CA GLN A 192 -10.10 -2.43 -28.91
C GLN A 192 -9.46 -1.05 -28.74
N GLN A 193 -8.90 -0.78 -27.57
CA GLN A 193 -8.34 0.55 -27.26
C GLN A 193 -6.98 0.78 -27.91
N LEU A 194 -6.17 -0.28 -28.06
CA LEU A 194 -4.83 -0.20 -28.62
C LEU A 194 -4.77 -0.47 -30.12
N GLY A 195 -5.85 -1.00 -30.72
CA GLY A 195 -5.87 -1.42 -32.11
C GLY A 195 -4.94 -2.60 -32.42
N LEU A 196 -4.54 -3.36 -31.41
CA LEU A 196 -3.65 -4.50 -31.53
C LEU A 196 -4.43 -5.80 -31.69
N THR A 197 -3.82 -6.79 -32.35
CA THR A 197 -4.37 -8.13 -32.41
C THR A 197 -4.23 -8.82 -31.05
N ALA A 198 -5.17 -9.72 -30.73
CA ALA A 198 -5.11 -10.49 -29.49
C ALA A 198 -3.80 -11.29 -29.33
N HIS A 199 -3.22 -11.76 -30.44
CA HIS A 199 -1.95 -12.48 -30.43
C HIS A 199 -0.77 -11.56 -30.04
N ALA A 200 -0.65 -10.39 -30.64
CA ALA A 200 0.40 -9.44 -30.36
C ALA A 200 0.30 -8.92 -28.91
N LEU A 201 -0.93 -8.59 -28.48
CA LEU A 201 -1.18 -8.15 -27.10
C LEU A 201 -0.85 -9.25 -26.07
N SER A 202 -1.24 -10.50 -26.32
CA SER A 202 -0.93 -11.62 -25.40
C SER A 202 0.57 -11.87 -25.27
N ALA A 203 1.32 -11.79 -26.38
CA ALA A 203 2.78 -11.92 -26.34
C ALA A 203 3.43 -10.79 -25.51
N MET A 204 2.94 -9.55 -25.67
CA MET A 204 3.40 -8.40 -24.89
C MET A 204 3.06 -8.52 -23.40
N LEU A 205 1.82 -8.90 -23.07
CA LEU A 205 1.38 -9.10 -21.70
C LEU A 205 2.18 -10.21 -21.00
N LEU A 206 2.43 -11.33 -21.68
CA LEU A 206 3.25 -12.41 -21.13
C LEU A 206 4.69 -11.97 -20.83
N ARG A 207 5.29 -11.17 -21.74
CA ARG A 207 6.62 -10.61 -21.53
C ARG A 207 6.64 -9.67 -20.31
N LEU A 208 5.62 -8.80 -20.17
CA LEU A 208 5.51 -7.87 -19.06
C LEU A 208 5.19 -8.56 -17.73
N GLU A 209 4.47 -9.68 -17.77
CA GLU A 209 4.22 -10.54 -16.60
C GLU A 209 5.51 -11.21 -16.11
N LEU A 210 6.33 -11.74 -17.03
CA LEU A 210 7.64 -12.32 -16.71
C LEU A 210 8.62 -11.29 -16.09
N VAL A 211 8.52 -10.02 -16.50
CA VAL A 211 9.33 -8.92 -15.94
C VAL A 211 8.69 -8.33 -14.67
N GLY A 212 7.50 -8.80 -14.27
CA GLY A 212 6.81 -8.35 -13.07
C GLY A 212 6.20 -6.95 -13.16
N LYS A 213 5.92 -6.46 -14.36
CA LYS A 213 5.27 -5.16 -14.58
C LYS A 213 3.75 -5.24 -14.66
N VAL A 214 3.22 -6.44 -14.98
CA VAL A 214 1.79 -6.74 -15.12
C VAL A 214 1.50 -8.05 -14.40
N GLU A 215 0.30 -8.20 -13.86
CA GLU A 215 -0.20 -9.42 -13.22
C GLU A 215 -1.45 -9.90 -13.94
N SER A 216 -1.55 -11.21 -14.19
CA SER A 216 -2.74 -11.83 -14.71
C SER A 216 -3.69 -12.22 -13.57
N LEU A 217 -4.98 -11.93 -13.74
CA LEU A 217 -6.03 -12.19 -12.76
C LEU A 217 -7.03 -13.22 -13.28
N PRO A 218 -7.77 -13.93 -12.38
CA PRO A 218 -8.82 -14.85 -12.80
C PRO A 218 -9.83 -14.19 -13.73
N GLY A 219 -10.18 -14.88 -14.82
CA GLY A 219 -11.09 -14.38 -15.85
C GLY A 219 -10.41 -13.66 -17.00
N GLY A 220 -9.11 -13.88 -17.24
CA GLY A 220 -8.40 -13.31 -18.40
C GLY A 220 -8.20 -11.79 -18.32
N ARG A 221 -8.18 -11.23 -17.12
CA ARG A 221 -7.95 -9.81 -16.87
C ARG A 221 -6.50 -9.57 -16.46
N TYR A 222 -5.99 -8.42 -16.82
CA TYR A 222 -4.63 -7.98 -16.51
C TYR A 222 -4.63 -6.65 -15.76
N GLN A 223 -3.68 -6.48 -14.88
CA GLN A 223 -3.52 -5.29 -14.05
C GLN A 223 -2.06 -4.88 -14.01
N ARG A 224 -1.80 -3.58 -14.03
CA ARG A 224 -0.45 -3.05 -13.87
C ARG A 224 0.03 -3.23 -12.43
N LEU A 225 1.25 -3.72 -12.27
CA LEU A 225 1.95 -3.73 -10.99
C LEU A 225 2.76 -2.43 -10.84
N ILE A 226 2.73 -1.87 -9.63
CA ILE A 226 3.64 -0.77 -9.28
C ILE A 226 5.04 -1.38 -9.19
N PRO A 227 6.04 -0.90 -9.97
CA PRO A 227 7.39 -1.39 -9.82
C PRO A 227 7.83 -1.22 -8.38
N SER A 228 8.26 -2.32 -7.76
CA SER A 228 8.95 -2.21 -6.47
C SER A 228 10.27 -1.51 -6.71
N PRO A 229 10.56 -0.43 -5.96
CA PRO A 229 11.83 0.27 -6.05
C PRO A 229 13.01 -0.63 -5.65
#